data_e02a541ad53f911f8667bed5e58ef538
#
_entry.id   e02a541ad53f911f8667bed5e58ef538
#
_cell.length_a   1.000
_cell.length_b   1.000
_cell.length_c   1.000
_cell.angle_alpha   90.00
_cell.angle_beta   90.00
_cell.angle_gamma   90.00
#
_symmetry.space_group_name_H-M   'P 1'
#
loop_
_entity.id
_entity.type
_entity.pdbx_description
1 polymer ?
#
loop_
_entity_poly.entity_id
_entity_poly.type
_entity_poly.pdbx_seq_one_letter_code
_entity_poly.pdbx_strand_id
1 'polypeptide(L)'
;PDGPTAEDASDYQTIFARRPGAVAAPTASLHFTETLLQALEARGVARVTVTLHVGAGTFLPVRSDDARAHKLHEEWGEITPEAAARLNAARAAGGRIIAIGTTALRLLESAVRPDGTIQPFRGLTDVYLLPGHEFHSADALMTNFHLPRSTLFMLVCAFAGDQRMRNAYNHAVMQGYRFYSYGDSSLLFRAKDAA
;
A
#
# COMPACT_ATOMS: atom_id res chain seq x y z
N PRO A 1 0.16 25.09 14.71
CA PRO A 1 1.09 23.98 14.55
C PRO A 1 2.44 24.59 14.20
N ASP A 2 3.43 24.26 15.03
CA ASP A 2 4.81 24.67 14.81
C ASP A 2 5.27 24.09 13.48
N GLY A 3 6.10 24.83 12.71
CA GLY A 3 6.57 24.40 11.40
C GLY A 3 7.42 23.10 11.48
N PRO A 4 7.87 22.54 10.32
CA PRO A 4 8.64 21.31 10.31
C PRO A 4 9.92 21.47 11.13
N THR A 5 10.21 20.45 11.94
CA THR A 5 11.43 20.36 12.76
C THR A 5 12.52 19.59 12.03
N ALA A 6 13.78 19.70 12.49
CA ALA A 6 14.87 18.90 11.95
C ALA A 6 14.66 17.38 12.18
N GLU A 7 13.90 17.01 13.20
CA GLU A 7 13.55 15.63 13.54
C GLU A 7 12.53 15.05 12.55
N ASP A 8 11.64 15.85 11.98
CA ASP A 8 10.66 15.40 10.98
C ASP A 8 11.34 14.75 9.76
N ALA A 9 12.51 15.21 9.36
CA ALA A 9 13.23 14.64 8.23
C ALA A 9 13.72 13.19 8.50
N SER A 10 14.04 12.87 9.75
CA SER A 10 14.39 11.50 10.18
C SER A 10 13.14 10.67 10.48
N ASP A 11 12.13 11.25 11.10
CA ASP A 11 10.92 10.56 11.53
C ASP A 11 10.00 10.21 10.34
N TYR A 12 10.10 10.98 9.24
CA TYR A 12 9.40 10.69 7.99
C TYR A 12 10.13 9.69 7.09
N GLN A 13 11.23 9.09 7.55
CA GLN A 13 11.96 8.04 6.83
C GLN A 13 11.67 6.66 7.42
N THR A 14 11.46 5.69 6.51
CA THR A 14 11.23 4.31 6.92
C THR A 14 12.56 3.57 7.03
N ILE A 15 12.61 2.53 7.87
CA ILE A 15 13.75 1.60 7.95
C ILE A 15 14.02 0.86 6.62
N PHE A 16 13.14 0.97 5.64
CA PHE A 16 13.26 0.37 4.30
C PHE A 16 13.83 1.34 3.26
N ALA A 17 13.99 2.63 3.58
CA ALA A 17 14.51 3.63 2.65
C ALA A 17 15.96 3.31 2.26
N ARG A 18 16.20 3.00 0.98
CA ARG A 18 17.52 2.65 0.45
C ARG A 18 17.90 3.41 -0.82
N ARG A 19 16.91 3.83 -1.60
CA ARG A 19 17.11 4.50 -2.89
C ARG A 19 16.46 5.88 -2.86
N PRO A 20 17.24 6.97 -2.94
CA PRO A 20 16.67 8.32 -3.05
C PRO A 20 15.84 8.46 -4.32
N GLY A 21 14.84 9.37 -4.32
CA GLY A 21 14.06 9.69 -5.52
C GLY A 21 12.54 9.80 -5.31
N ALA A 22 12.00 9.37 -4.16
CA ALA A 22 10.61 9.57 -3.83
C ALA A 22 10.40 10.93 -3.14
N VAL A 23 9.27 11.59 -3.43
CA VAL A 23 8.85 12.83 -2.78
C VAL A 23 8.17 12.52 -1.43
N ALA A 24 7.58 11.34 -1.29
CA ALA A 24 6.88 10.92 -0.08
C ALA A 24 7.34 9.54 0.40
N ALA A 25 7.41 9.37 1.72
CA ALA A 25 7.69 8.09 2.34
C ALA A 25 6.47 7.15 2.25
N PRO A 26 6.67 5.82 2.16
CA PRO A 26 5.59 4.84 2.28
C PRO A 26 5.16 4.72 3.75
N THR A 27 4.27 5.61 4.18
CA THR A 27 3.97 5.87 5.61
C THR A 27 3.45 4.66 6.39
N ALA A 28 2.81 3.69 5.73
CA ALA A 28 2.46 2.42 6.35
C ALA A 28 3.69 1.66 6.90
N SER A 29 4.85 1.89 6.30
CA SER A 29 6.11 1.25 6.72
C SER A 29 6.75 1.93 7.94
N LEU A 30 6.29 3.12 8.35
CA LEU A 30 6.72 3.78 9.59
C LEU A 30 6.30 3.02 10.85
N HIS A 31 5.27 2.17 10.75
CA HIS A 31 4.86 1.29 11.85
C HIS A 31 5.81 0.12 12.13
N PHE A 32 6.83 -0.09 11.29
CA PHE A 32 7.78 -1.17 11.45
C PHE A 32 9.06 -0.69 12.16
N THR A 33 9.45 -1.45 13.17
CA THR A 33 10.72 -1.29 13.88
C THR A 33 11.60 -2.51 13.63
N GLU A 34 12.89 -2.41 13.86
CA GLU A 34 13.82 -3.56 13.77
C GLU A 34 13.37 -4.71 14.71
N THR A 35 12.88 -4.38 15.91
CA THR A 35 12.36 -5.38 16.86
C THR A 35 11.16 -6.12 16.29
N LEU A 36 10.22 -5.41 15.64
CA LEU A 36 9.07 -6.05 14.99
C LEU A 36 9.51 -6.95 13.83
N LEU A 37 10.46 -6.50 13.02
CA LEU A 37 10.98 -7.29 11.90
C LEU A 37 11.65 -8.57 12.36
N GLN A 38 12.45 -8.53 13.43
CA GLN A 38 13.07 -9.70 14.05
C GLN A 38 12.00 -10.68 14.60
N ALA A 39 10.95 -10.15 15.24
CA ALA A 39 9.86 -10.99 15.75
C ALA A 39 9.06 -11.67 14.62
N LEU A 40 8.88 -11.00 13.49
CA LEU A 40 8.23 -11.58 12.29
C LEU A 40 9.11 -12.68 11.68
N GLU A 41 10.40 -12.42 11.53
CA GLU A 41 11.37 -13.38 11.00
C GLU A 41 11.44 -14.65 11.89
N ALA A 42 11.49 -14.48 13.19
CA ALA A 42 11.46 -15.59 14.16
C ALA A 42 10.19 -16.46 14.06
N ARG A 43 9.11 -15.92 13.49
CA ARG A 43 7.85 -16.63 13.19
C ARG A 43 7.76 -17.15 11.76
N GLY A 44 8.85 -17.10 11.00
CA GLY A 44 8.89 -17.57 9.61
C GLY A 44 8.22 -16.65 8.60
N VAL A 45 7.96 -15.38 8.96
CA VAL A 45 7.41 -14.39 8.03
C VAL A 45 8.55 -13.82 7.19
N ALA A 46 8.59 -14.18 5.92
CA ALA A 46 9.60 -13.67 4.99
C ALA A 46 9.30 -12.24 4.57
N ARG A 47 10.35 -11.44 4.41
CA ARG A 47 10.28 -10.07 3.91
C ARG A 47 10.83 -9.98 2.50
N VAL A 48 10.07 -9.33 1.61
CA VAL A 48 10.49 -8.97 0.25
C VAL A 48 10.29 -7.46 0.08
N THR A 49 11.27 -6.78 -0.48
CA THR A 49 11.21 -5.33 -0.74
C THR A 49 11.04 -5.06 -2.23
N VAL A 50 10.22 -4.07 -2.55
CA VAL A 50 10.02 -3.52 -3.89
C VAL A 50 10.31 -2.02 -3.84
N THR A 51 10.59 -1.39 -4.98
CA THR A 51 10.91 0.04 -5.04
C THR A 51 9.83 0.77 -5.83
N LEU A 52 9.28 1.84 -5.27
CA LEU A 52 8.43 2.79 -5.99
C LEU A 52 8.85 4.22 -5.63
N HIS A 53 9.08 5.06 -6.62
CA HIS A 53 9.33 6.48 -6.43
C HIS A 53 7.99 7.23 -6.47
N VAL A 54 7.41 7.43 -5.29
CA VAL A 54 6.12 8.10 -5.13
C VAL A 54 6.26 9.57 -5.49
N GLY A 55 5.47 10.01 -6.48
CA GLY A 55 5.36 11.40 -6.88
C GLY A 55 4.40 12.22 -6.00
N ALA A 56 4.49 13.56 -6.05
CA ALA A 56 3.60 14.45 -5.32
C ALA A 56 2.11 14.30 -5.72
N GLY A 57 1.85 13.83 -6.94
CA GLY A 57 0.50 13.69 -7.49
C GLY A 57 -0.41 12.69 -6.77
N THR A 58 0.16 11.68 -6.12
CA THR A 58 -0.61 10.65 -5.41
C THR A 58 -1.40 11.19 -4.21
N PHE A 59 -0.98 12.32 -3.65
CA PHE A 59 -1.62 12.95 -2.51
C PHE A 59 -2.57 14.09 -2.89
N LEU A 60 -2.72 14.38 -4.18
CA LEU A 60 -3.66 15.41 -4.62
C LEU A 60 -5.10 14.94 -4.41
N PRO A 61 -5.99 15.80 -3.88
CA PRO A 61 -7.39 15.46 -3.73
C PRO A 61 -8.03 15.27 -5.11
N VAL A 62 -8.92 14.30 -5.21
CA VAL A 62 -9.75 14.11 -6.40
C VAL A 62 -10.65 15.33 -6.56
N ARG A 63 -10.46 16.10 -7.62
CA ARG A 63 -11.22 17.33 -7.90
C ARG A 63 -12.44 17.09 -8.80
N SER A 64 -12.55 15.90 -9.37
CA SER A 64 -13.67 15.50 -10.24
C SER A 64 -14.74 14.79 -9.44
N ASP A 65 -16.00 15.07 -9.73
CA ASP A 65 -17.14 14.31 -9.19
C ASP A 65 -17.19 12.88 -9.75
N ASP A 66 -16.58 12.64 -10.91
CA ASP A 66 -16.35 11.30 -11.44
C ASP A 66 -14.91 10.85 -11.15
N ALA A 67 -14.80 9.93 -10.20
CA ALA A 67 -13.51 9.34 -9.82
C ALA A 67 -12.82 8.62 -10.99
N ARG A 68 -13.57 8.09 -11.97
CA ARG A 68 -13.03 7.38 -13.13
C ARG A 68 -12.35 8.32 -14.13
N ALA A 69 -12.71 9.60 -14.13
CA ALA A 69 -12.10 10.63 -14.97
C ALA A 69 -10.75 11.12 -14.40
N HIS A 70 -10.44 10.79 -13.15
CA HIS A 70 -9.17 11.17 -12.53
C HIS A 70 -8.03 10.29 -13.04
N LYS A 71 -7.00 10.92 -13.62
CA LYS A 71 -5.76 10.22 -14.01
C LYS A 71 -4.73 10.35 -12.89
N LEU A 72 -4.19 9.22 -12.46
CA LEU A 72 -3.03 9.22 -11.59
C LEU A 72 -1.78 9.61 -12.37
N HIS A 73 -0.86 10.29 -11.71
CA HIS A 73 0.46 10.52 -12.26
C HIS A 73 1.24 9.20 -12.30
N GLU A 74 2.01 9.03 -13.36
CA GLU A 74 2.91 7.90 -13.49
C GLU A 74 4.00 7.96 -12.42
N GLU A 75 4.30 6.81 -11.84
CA GLU A 75 5.33 6.62 -10.82
C GLU A 75 6.27 5.50 -11.28
N TRP A 76 7.57 5.73 -11.13
CA TRP A 76 8.55 4.72 -11.49
C TRP A 76 8.63 3.64 -10.41
N GLY A 77 8.56 2.36 -10.83
CA GLY A 77 8.63 1.22 -9.93
C GLY A 77 9.54 0.10 -10.41
N GLU A 78 10.00 -0.72 -9.46
CA GLU A 78 10.83 -1.89 -9.72
C GLU A 78 10.46 -3.05 -8.79
N ILE A 79 10.20 -4.22 -9.40
CA ILE A 79 10.18 -5.53 -8.77
C ILE A 79 11.29 -6.33 -9.43
N THR A 80 12.37 -6.63 -8.70
CA THR A 80 13.48 -7.40 -9.27
C THR A 80 13.07 -8.84 -9.57
N PRO A 81 13.79 -9.55 -10.47
CA PRO A 81 13.52 -10.97 -10.71
C PRO A 81 13.56 -11.81 -9.43
N GLU A 82 14.49 -11.53 -8.52
CA GLU A 82 14.63 -12.22 -7.24
C GLU A 82 13.44 -11.96 -6.32
N ALA A 83 12.95 -10.71 -6.28
CA ALA A 83 11.76 -10.35 -5.50
C ALA A 83 10.52 -11.08 -6.03
N ALA A 84 10.31 -11.06 -7.35
CA ALA A 84 9.21 -11.77 -8.00
C ALA A 84 9.27 -13.28 -7.72
N ALA A 85 10.45 -13.90 -7.88
CA ALA A 85 10.65 -15.31 -7.62
C ALA A 85 10.33 -15.69 -6.17
N ARG A 86 10.77 -14.90 -5.20
CA ARG A 86 10.48 -15.12 -3.77
C ARG A 86 9.01 -15.00 -3.44
N LEU A 87 8.30 -14.03 -4.00
CA LEU A 87 6.86 -13.86 -3.81
C LEU A 87 6.08 -15.05 -4.40
N ASN A 88 6.44 -15.48 -5.61
CA ASN A 88 5.81 -16.63 -6.26
C ASN A 88 6.09 -17.93 -5.50
N ALA A 89 7.31 -18.13 -5.01
CA ALA A 89 7.66 -19.30 -4.20
C ALA A 89 6.88 -19.34 -2.88
N ALA A 90 6.71 -18.20 -2.20
CA ALA A 90 5.90 -18.12 -1.00
C ALA A 90 4.43 -18.50 -1.28
N ARG A 91 3.86 -18.02 -2.39
CA ARG A 91 2.49 -18.37 -2.80
C ARG A 91 2.37 -19.85 -3.14
N ALA A 92 3.30 -20.40 -3.91
CA ALA A 92 3.33 -21.83 -4.28
C ALA A 92 3.42 -22.76 -3.05
N ALA A 93 4.07 -22.29 -1.97
CA ALA A 93 4.12 -22.99 -0.69
C ALA A 93 2.85 -22.80 0.18
N GLY A 94 1.78 -22.19 -0.34
CA GLY A 94 0.54 -21.92 0.38
C GLY A 94 0.60 -20.71 1.33
N GLY A 95 1.68 -19.93 1.24
CA GLY A 95 1.83 -18.69 2.00
C GLY A 95 0.97 -17.55 1.46
N ARG A 96 0.70 -16.55 2.31
CA ARG A 96 -0.03 -15.34 1.96
C ARG A 96 0.93 -14.19 1.65
N ILE A 97 0.58 -13.37 0.68
CA ILE A 97 1.27 -12.12 0.37
C ILE A 97 0.54 -10.98 1.06
N ILE A 98 1.26 -10.26 1.93
CA ILE A 98 0.74 -9.10 2.66
C ILE A 98 1.47 -7.87 2.14
N ALA A 99 0.74 -6.99 1.46
CA ALA A 99 1.29 -5.72 1.01
C ALA A 99 1.37 -4.74 2.18
N ILE A 100 2.53 -4.09 2.36
CA ILE A 100 2.71 -3.03 3.33
C ILE A 100 2.68 -1.69 2.62
N GLY A 101 1.56 -1.00 2.75
CA GLY A 101 1.24 0.25 2.07
C GLY A 101 0.54 0.08 0.72
N THR A 102 -0.29 1.05 0.39
CA THR A 102 -0.98 1.15 -0.90
C THR A 102 0.00 1.24 -2.07
N THR A 103 1.17 1.83 -1.84
CA THR A 103 2.30 1.91 -2.76
C THR A 103 2.78 0.52 -3.20
N ALA A 104 3.03 -0.37 -2.24
CA ALA A 104 3.43 -1.75 -2.54
C ALA A 104 2.32 -2.51 -3.27
N LEU A 105 1.06 -2.37 -2.83
CA LEU A 105 -0.07 -3.02 -3.47
C LEU A 105 -0.22 -2.59 -4.93
N ARG A 106 -0.14 -1.28 -5.23
CA ARG A 106 -0.25 -0.76 -6.59
C ARG A 106 0.85 -1.32 -7.49
N LEU A 107 2.09 -1.36 -7.01
CA LEU A 107 3.18 -1.90 -7.79
C LEU A 107 3.03 -3.41 -8.04
N LEU A 108 2.58 -4.17 -7.04
CA LEU A 108 2.31 -5.60 -7.21
C LEU A 108 1.19 -5.85 -8.22
N GLU A 109 0.09 -5.08 -8.18
CA GLU A 109 -1.02 -5.17 -9.14
C GLU A 109 -0.59 -4.77 -10.56
N SER A 110 0.39 -3.88 -10.71
CA SER A 110 0.95 -3.52 -12.03
C SER A 110 1.74 -4.67 -12.66
N ALA A 111 2.19 -5.65 -11.85
CA ALA A 111 3.11 -6.70 -12.28
C ALA A 111 2.51 -8.11 -12.18
N VAL A 112 1.30 -8.26 -11.67
CA VAL A 112 0.67 -9.57 -11.51
C VAL A 112 -0.11 -9.97 -12.76
N ARG A 113 -0.08 -11.26 -13.08
CA ARG A 113 -0.95 -11.88 -14.10
C ARG A 113 -2.27 -12.34 -13.48
N PRO A 114 -3.31 -12.62 -14.29
CA PRO A 114 -4.59 -13.12 -13.80
C PRO A 114 -4.49 -14.44 -13.02
N ASP A 115 -3.48 -15.25 -13.29
CA ASP A 115 -3.18 -16.49 -12.54
C ASP A 115 -2.51 -16.24 -11.17
N GLY A 116 -2.28 -14.96 -10.81
CA GLY A 116 -1.62 -14.55 -9.58
C GLY A 116 -0.10 -14.56 -9.64
N THR A 117 0.51 -14.92 -10.78
CA THR A 117 1.97 -14.92 -10.93
C THR A 117 2.51 -13.50 -11.02
N ILE A 118 3.38 -13.11 -10.09
CA ILE A 118 4.05 -11.82 -10.07
C ILE A 118 5.25 -11.85 -11.01
N GLN A 119 5.31 -10.89 -11.94
CA GLN A 119 6.41 -10.75 -12.89
C GLN A 119 7.46 -9.77 -12.39
N PRO A 120 8.73 -9.90 -12.78
CA PRO A 120 9.66 -8.79 -12.69
C PRO A 120 9.10 -7.57 -13.41
N PHE A 121 9.26 -6.41 -12.82
CA PHE A 121 8.75 -5.15 -13.34
C PHE A 121 9.80 -4.06 -13.20
N ARG A 122 9.95 -3.24 -14.22
CA ARG A 122 10.78 -2.03 -14.16
C ARG A 122 10.24 -1.01 -15.16
N GLY A 123 9.66 0.06 -14.66
CA GLY A 123 9.06 1.06 -15.53
C GLY A 123 8.10 1.98 -14.79
N LEU A 124 7.31 2.71 -15.57
CA LEU A 124 6.26 3.59 -15.06
C LEU A 124 4.97 2.81 -14.83
N THR A 125 4.23 3.17 -13.79
CA THR A 125 2.90 2.68 -13.48
C THR A 125 1.98 3.82 -13.09
N ASP A 126 0.78 3.82 -13.65
CA ASP A 126 -0.33 4.72 -13.34
C ASP A 126 -1.55 3.94 -12.82
N VAL A 127 -1.34 2.70 -12.37
CA VAL A 127 -2.43 1.81 -11.97
C VAL A 127 -3.36 2.48 -10.96
N TYR A 128 -4.63 2.50 -11.30
CA TYR A 128 -5.69 3.12 -10.51
C TYR A 128 -6.69 2.05 -10.06
N LEU A 129 -6.59 1.68 -8.78
CA LEU A 129 -7.36 0.59 -8.18
C LEU A 129 -8.69 1.14 -7.64
N LEU A 130 -9.74 0.94 -8.38
CA LEU A 130 -11.10 1.39 -8.07
C LEU A 130 -12.01 0.23 -7.67
N PRO A 131 -13.15 0.48 -7.01
CA PRO A 131 -14.19 -0.54 -6.80
C PRO A 131 -14.56 -1.26 -8.11
N GLY A 132 -14.57 -2.59 -8.07
CA GLY A 132 -14.71 -3.47 -9.24
C GLY A 132 -13.40 -4.00 -9.80
N HIS A 133 -12.23 -3.56 -9.29
CA HIS A 133 -10.95 -4.17 -9.64
C HIS A 133 -10.79 -5.55 -9.01
N GLU A 134 -10.37 -6.53 -9.80
CA GLU A 134 -10.02 -7.88 -9.34
C GLU A 134 -8.56 -7.92 -8.90
N PHE A 135 -8.35 -8.09 -7.60
CA PHE A 135 -7.00 -8.17 -7.04
C PHE A 135 -6.41 -9.58 -7.17
N HIS A 136 -5.21 -9.67 -7.71
CA HIS A 136 -4.50 -10.93 -7.92
C HIS A 136 -3.18 -11.04 -7.14
N SER A 137 -2.62 -9.92 -6.65
CA SER A 137 -1.26 -9.89 -6.12
C SER A 137 -1.15 -10.15 -4.62
N ALA A 138 -2.09 -9.63 -3.82
CA ALA A 138 -1.99 -9.67 -2.36
C ALA A 138 -3.24 -10.26 -1.71
N ASP A 139 -3.06 -10.94 -0.58
CA ASP A 139 -4.12 -11.53 0.23
C ASP A 139 -4.54 -10.61 1.37
N ALA A 140 -3.64 -9.73 1.79
CA ALA A 140 -3.90 -8.71 2.79
C ALA A 140 -3.12 -7.42 2.49
N LEU A 141 -3.60 -6.32 3.01
CA LEU A 141 -3.00 -4.98 2.93
C LEU A 141 -2.93 -4.38 4.32
N MET A 142 -1.74 -3.98 4.75
CA MET A 142 -1.57 -3.11 5.91
C MET A 142 -1.36 -1.69 5.42
N THR A 143 -2.17 -0.74 5.88
CA THR A 143 -2.07 0.66 5.46
C THR A 143 -2.63 1.60 6.52
N ASN A 144 -2.26 2.89 6.47
CA ASN A 144 -2.82 3.93 7.32
C ASN A 144 -4.31 4.16 7.01
N PHE A 145 -5.03 4.82 7.93
CA PHE A 145 -6.35 5.35 7.63
C PHE A 145 -6.23 6.56 6.70
N HIS A 146 -6.95 6.51 5.58
CA HIS A 146 -6.91 7.53 4.53
C HIS A 146 -8.00 8.56 4.68
N LEU A 147 -7.82 9.74 4.08
CA LEU A 147 -8.82 10.79 4.10
C LEU A 147 -10.05 10.41 3.23
N PRO A 148 -11.25 10.86 3.60
CA PRO A 148 -12.44 10.76 2.74
C PRO A 148 -12.19 11.42 1.38
N ARG A 149 -12.89 10.94 0.34
CA ARG A 149 -12.80 11.46 -1.04
C ARG A 149 -11.38 11.41 -1.62
N SER A 150 -10.55 10.48 -1.17
CA SER A 150 -9.21 10.25 -1.73
C SER A 150 -9.18 9.00 -2.59
N THR A 151 -8.23 8.97 -3.53
CA THR A 151 -7.94 7.77 -4.34
C THR A 151 -7.59 6.57 -3.48
N LEU A 152 -6.91 6.81 -2.35
CA LEU A 152 -6.50 5.78 -1.42
C LEU A 152 -7.66 5.19 -0.61
N PHE A 153 -8.68 6.01 -0.27
CA PHE A 153 -9.89 5.48 0.35
C PHE A 153 -10.68 4.58 -0.64
N MET A 154 -10.75 4.99 -1.91
CA MET A 154 -11.36 4.15 -2.95
C MET A 154 -10.61 2.82 -3.14
N LEU A 155 -9.28 2.84 -3.08
CA LEU A 155 -8.45 1.64 -3.16
C LEU A 155 -8.75 0.67 -2.01
N VAL A 156 -8.82 1.13 -0.76
CA VAL A 156 -9.14 0.23 0.36
C VAL A 156 -10.56 -0.29 0.30
N CYS A 157 -11.51 0.51 -0.20
CA CYS A 157 -12.88 0.05 -0.49
C CYS A 157 -12.90 -1.03 -1.58
N ALA A 158 -12.12 -0.84 -2.65
CA ALA A 158 -11.97 -1.85 -3.69
C ALA A 158 -11.37 -3.15 -3.16
N PHE A 159 -10.34 -3.05 -2.29
CA PHE A 159 -9.61 -4.21 -1.76
C PHE A 159 -10.42 -5.02 -0.73
N ALA A 160 -11.03 -4.34 0.22
CA ALA A 160 -11.67 -5.00 1.38
C ALA A 160 -13.21 -4.96 1.39
N GLY A 161 -13.83 -4.30 0.40
CA GLY A 161 -15.27 -4.14 0.25
C GLY A 161 -15.77 -2.80 0.81
N ASP A 162 -16.61 -2.08 0.03
CA ASP A 162 -17.04 -0.73 0.33
C ASP A 162 -17.77 -0.62 1.67
N GLN A 163 -18.80 -1.43 1.90
CA GLN A 163 -19.58 -1.37 3.14
C GLN A 163 -18.74 -1.69 4.38
N ARG A 164 -17.84 -2.68 4.27
CA ARG A 164 -16.93 -3.05 5.37
C ARG A 164 -16.00 -1.90 5.72
N MET A 165 -15.44 -1.24 4.70
CA MET A 165 -14.52 -0.12 4.93
C MET A 165 -15.25 1.10 5.50
N ARG A 166 -16.46 1.43 5.04
CA ARG A 166 -17.25 2.50 5.64
C ARG A 166 -17.54 2.23 7.12
N ASN A 167 -17.90 1.00 7.48
CA ASN A 167 -18.16 0.62 8.87
C ASN A 167 -16.87 0.72 9.72
N ALA A 168 -15.74 0.23 9.20
CA ALA A 168 -14.45 0.31 9.88
C ALA A 168 -13.99 1.77 10.09
N TYR A 169 -14.18 2.63 9.10
CA TYR A 169 -13.83 4.04 9.20
C TYR A 169 -14.75 4.80 10.17
N ASN A 170 -16.05 4.51 10.16
CA ASN A 170 -16.97 5.07 11.16
C ASN A 170 -16.57 4.64 12.57
N HIS A 171 -16.21 3.37 12.78
CA HIS A 171 -15.69 2.89 14.05
C HIS A 171 -14.41 3.63 14.45
N ALA A 172 -13.45 3.77 13.53
CA ALA A 172 -12.19 4.46 13.78
C ALA A 172 -12.41 5.93 14.21
N VAL A 173 -13.33 6.64 13.55
CA VAL A 173 -13.70 8.02 13.92
C VAL A 173 -14.30 8.06 15.33
N MET A 174 -15.25 7.17 15.63
CA MET A 174 -15.91 7.12 16.96
C MET A 174 -14.95 6.76 18.09
N GLN A 175 -13.91 5.96 17.79
CA GLN A 175 -12.90 5.52 18.77
C GLN A 175 -11.69 6.45 18.83
N GLY A 176 -11.67 7.55 18.08
CA GLY A 176 -10.59 8.54 18.12
C GLY A 176 -9.29 8.09 17.47
N TYR A 177 -9.34 7.15 16.52
CA TYR A 177 -8.17 6.79 15.72
C TYR A 177 -7.65 7.97 14.94
N ARG A 178 -6.33 8.03 14.76
CA ARG A 178 -5.65 9.07 13.99
C ARG A 178 -5.59 8.65 12.52
N PHE A 179 -5.73 9.64 11.66
CA PHE A 179 -5.75 9.46 10.20
C PHE A 179 -4.50 10.03 9.55
N TYR A 180 -4.28 9.68 8.30
CA TYR A 180 -3.24 10.18 7.42
C TYR A 180 -1.84 9.64 7.74
N SER A 181 -0.77 10.37 7.36
CA SER A 181 0.62 9.88 7.33
C SER A 181 1.17 9.42 8.68
N TYR A 182 0.87 10.15 9.74
CA TYR A 182 1.25 9.82 11.13
C TYR A 182 0.10 9.22 11.94
N GLY A 183 -0.93 8.78 11.25
CA GLY A 183 -2.08 8.14 11.86
C GLY A 183 -1.89 6.66 12.17
N ASP A 184 -2.94 6.06 12.69
CA ASP A 184 -2.99 4.64 12.97
C ASP A 184 -3.07 3.82 11.69
N SER A 185 -2.81 2.51 11.79
CA SER A 185 -2.86 1.59 10.66
C SER A 185 -3.97 0.56 10.81
N SER A 186 -4.33 -0.03 9.69
CA SER A 186 -5.30 -1.13 9.59
C SER A 186 -4.70 -2.30 8.81
N LEU A 187 -5.03 -3.52 9.22
CA LEU A 187 -4.74 -4.73 8.46
C LEU A 187 -6.03 -5.21 7.80
N LEU A 188 -6.08 -5.12 6.48
CA LEU A 188 -7.23 -5.42 5.65
C LEU A 188 -7.04 -6.75 4.95
N PHE A 189 -8.04 -7.61 4.99
CA PHE A 189 -8.07 -8.84 4.20
C PHE A 189 -8.85 -8.60 2.91
N ARG A 190 -8.33 -9.13 1.81
CA ARG A 190 -8.98 -9.03 0.51
C ARG A 190 -10.42 -9.57 0.60
N ALA A 191 -11.39 -8.80 0.11
CA ALA A 191 -12.74 -9.29 -0.04
C ALA A 191 -12.70 -10.48 -1.03
N LYS A 192 -13.27 -11.60 -0.61
CA LYS A 192 -13.57 -12.69 -1.53
C LYS A 192 -14.84 -12.25 -2.24
N ASP A 193 -14.72 -11.98 -3.55
CA ASP A 193 -15.82 -11.69 -4.45
C ASP A 193 -16.91 -10.78 -3.83
N ALA A 194 -16.69 -9.47 -3.92
CA ALA A 194 -17.79 -8.52 -3.81
C ALA A 194 -18.56 -8.60 -5.14
N ALA A 195 -19.45 -9.59 -5.23
CA ALA A 195 -20.51 -9.58 -6.21
C ALA A 195 -21.43 -8.39 -5.97
#